data_515fd69ca2597dcae5699457d9d5d9a2
#
_entry.id   515fd69ca2597dcae5699457d9d5d9a2
#
_cell.length_a   1.000
_cell.length_b   1.000
_cell.length_c   1.000
_cell.angle_alpha   90.00
_cell.angle_beta   90.00
_cell.angle_gamma   90.00
#
_symmetry.space_group_name_H-M   'P 1'
#
loop_
_entity.id
_entity.type
_entity.pdbx_description
1 polymer ?
#
loop_
_entity_poly.entity_id
_entity_poly.type
_entity_poly.pdbx_seq_one_letter_code
_entity_poly.pdbx_strand_id
1 'polypeptide(L)'
;MLKLTFLGTSSGVPTIRRNVTALAVHTTKSRHWWLVDCGEATQHQLQRIPLTVHDLAGICITHIHGDHSYGLPGLLASASMTGRKKPLILIAPAAVKAWLDATVLHTELFLTFEIIHIDVASQKQVYQQDGLLIERFPLSHRAPSFGFKFSFENTTWKVDSDALRARGIAPGPAWGELQHGKDVRLNDGSVLLAEEFRSLHTERAVAVVGGDNDTPALLTEACQDADVLVHEATYTEAVLQKVGPGPQHSSVERTARFAAGADVPNLVLTHFSARYDSAEGMAEVEAEARKHYGGNLFLARDFDSYELNDGTLSKLPPPSRVK
;
A
#
# COMPACT_ATOMS: atom_id res chain seq x y z
N MET A 1 -1.17 2.89 11.94
CA MET A 1 -1.95 1.90 11.16
C MET A 1 -1.88 2.24 9.67
N LEU A 2 -1.61 1.24 8.83
CA LEU A 2 -1.71 1.34 7.36
C LEU A 2 -2.95 0.59 6.87
N LYS A 3 -3.58 1.09 5.82
CA LYS A 3 -4.63 0.39 5.08
C LYS A 3 -4.19 0.15 3.65
N LEU A 4 -4.48 -1.05 3.17
CA LEU A 4 -4.24 -1.52 1.81
C LEU A 4 -5.59 -1.83 1.17
N THR A 5 -5.94 -1.17 0.07
CA THR A 5 -7.19 -1.44 -0.66
C THR A 5 -6.87 -1.76 -2.12
N PHE A 6 -7.17 -2.97 -2.53
CA PHE A 6 -6.91 -3.46 -3.88
C PHE A 6 -7.96 -2.95 -4.85
N LEU A 7 -7.54 -2.28 -5.92
CA LEU A 7 -8.40 -1.78 -6.99
C LEU A 7 -8.33 -2.68 -8.23
N GLY A 8 -7.29 -3.48 -8.32
CA GLY A 8 -7.09 -4.45 -9.39
C GLY A 8 -6.06 -5.49 -9.00
N THR A 9 -6.33 -6.74 -9.36
CA THR A 9 -5.57 -7.92 -8.89
C THR A 9 -5.26 -8.91 -10.01
N SER A 10 -5.53 -8.56 -11.29
CA SER A 10 -5.23 -9.37 -12.46
C SER A 10 -3.89 -9.01 -13.07
N SER A 11 -3.21 -10.00 -13.63
CA SER A 11 -1.97 -9.88 -14.41
C SER A 11 -2.27 -9.74 -15.90
N GLY A 12 -1.66 -8.75 -16.55
CA GLY A 12 -1.64 -8.54 -17.99
C GLY A 12 -2.99 -8.11 -18.59
N VAL A 13 -4.06 -8.82 -18.30
CA VAL A 13 -5.39 -8.57 -18.85
C VAL A 13 -6.46 -8.55 -17.76
N PRO A 14 -7.47 -7.68 -17.85
CA PRO A 14 -8.59 -7.71 -16.92
C PRO A 14 -9.49 -8.93 -17.17
N THR A 15 -10.24 -9.31 -16.14
CA THR A 15 -11.30 -10.30 -16.21
C THR A 15 -12.63 -9.67 -15.80
N ILE A 16 -13.72 -10.44 -15.83
CA ILE A 16 -15.02 -9.95 -15.32
C ILE A 16 -14.96 -9.63 -13.82
N ARG A 17 -14.09 -10.32 -13.07
CA ARG A 17 -14.00 -10.22 -11.60
C ARG A 17 -12.80 -9.42 -11.12
N ARG A 18 -11.78 -9.21 -11.96
CA ARG A 18 -10.51 -8.60 -11.59
C ARG A 18 -10.10 -7.56 -12.61
N ASN A 19 -9.87 -6.35 -12.16
CA ASN A 19 -9.19 -5.33 -12.94
C ASN A 19 -7.68 -5.59 -12.91
N VAL A 20 -6.94 -4.95 -13.83
CA VAL A 20 -5.47 -4.93 -13.82
C VAL A 20 -4.93 -4.10 -12.67
N THR A 21 -3.64 -4.18 -12.43
CA THR A 21 -2.96 -3.80 -11.18
C THR A 21 -3.21 -2.38 -10.72
N ALA A 22 -3.73 -2.23 -9.51
CA ALA A 22 -3.76 -0.98 -8.77
C ALA A 22 -4.02 -1.24 -7.27
N LEU A 23 -3.26 -0.57 -6.40
CA LEU A 23 -3.36 -0.70 -4.94
C LEU A 23 -3.35 0.67 -4.28
N ALA A 24 -4.35 0.98 -3.47
CA ALA A 24 -4.36 2.18 -2.63
C ALA A 24 -3.73 1.87 -1.26
N VAL A 25 -2.78 2.72 -0.85
CA VAL A 25 -2.09 2.68 0.45
C VAL A 25 -2.36 3.98 1.19
N HIS A 26 -2.87 3.90 2.41
CA HIS A 26 -3.09 5.10 3.22
C HIS A 26 -2.94 4.82 4.72
N THR A 27 -2.64 5.88 5.48
CA THR A 27 -2.63 5.81 6.94
C THR A 27 -4.02 6.13 7.49
N THR A 28 -4.38 5.56 8.64
CA THR A 28 -5.67 5.86 9.28
C THR A 28 -5.73 7.27 9.91
N LYS A 29 -4.57 7.96 9.99
CA LYS A 29 -4.45 9.29 10.62
C LYS A 29 -4.43 10.44 9.62
N SER A 30 -4.40 10.13 8.31
CA SER A 30 -4.40 11.13 7.24
C SER A 30 -5.53 10.85 6.26
N ARG A 31 -6.09 11.90 5.69
CA ARG A 31 -6.96 11.76 4.51
C ARG A 31 -6.17 11.49 3.24
N HIS A 32 -4.87 11.77 3.26
CA HIS A 32 -3.98 11.56 2.11
C HIS A 32 -3.70 10.08 1.93
N TRP A 33 -3.71 9.66 0.66
CA TRP A 33 -3.46 8.29 0.26
C TRP A 33 -2.53 8.22 -0.95
N TRP A 34 -1.91 7.08 -1.15
CA TRP A 34 -1.00 6.79 -2.25
C TRP A 34 -1.59 5.69 -3.13
N LEU A 35 -1.33 5.79 -4.43
CA LEU A 35 -1.66 4.74 -5.38
C LEU A 35 -0.37 4.04 -5.81
N VAL A 36 -0.32 2.71 -5.73
CA VAL A 36 0.72 1.88 -6.33
C VAL A 36 0.14 1.24 -7.56
N ASP A 37 0.73 1.57 -8.71
CA ASP A 37 0.27 1.27 -10.06
C ASP A 37 -1.11 1.85 -10.40
N CYS A 38 -1.32 2.05 -11.69
CA CYS A 38 -2.52 2.63 -12.25
C CYS A 38 -2.82 1.95 -13.59
N GLY A 39 -3.20 0.69 -13.53
CA GLY A 39 -3.64 -0.05 -14.71
C GLY A 39 -4.94 0.48 -15.31
N GLU A 40 -5.34 -0.01 -16.44
CA GLU A 40 -6.57 0.41 -17.12
C GLU A 40 -7.79 0.40 -16.18
N ALA A 41 -8.70 1.32 -16.40
CA ALA A 41 -9.93 1.47 -15.61
C ALA A 41 -9.77 1.71 -14.11
N THR A 42 -8.56 1.98 -13.58
CA THR A 42 -8.34 2.32 -12.16
C THR A 42 -9.24 3.49 -11.72
N GLN A 43 -9.46 4.49 -12.58
CA GLN A 43 -10.39 5.60 -12.29
C GLN A 43 -11.84 5.13 -12.09
N HIS A 44 -12.28 4.07 -12.77
CA HIS A 44 -13.62 3.48 -12.59
C HIS A 44 -13.69 2.71 -11.26
N GLN A 45 -12.63 1.98 -10.90
CA GLN A 45 -12.54 1.28 -9.64
C GLN A 45 -12.58 2.25 -8.44
N LEU A 46 -11.91 3.39 -8.54
CA LEU A 46 -11.94 4.44 -7.50
C LEU A 46 -13.34 4.99 -7.24
N GLN A 47 -14.24 4.97 -8.22
CA GLN A 47 -15.62 5.41 -7.99
C GLN A 47 -16.41 4.48 -7.06
N ARG A 48 -15.92 3.28 -6.79
CA ARG A 48 -16.58 2.25 -5.98
C ARG A 48 -16.11 2.23 -4.52
N ILE A 49 -15.11 3.04 -4.17
CA ILE A 49 -14.52 3.11 -2.83
C ILE A 49 -14.55 4.55 -2.30
N PRO A 50 -14.45 4.78 -0.97
CA PRO A 50 -14.54 6.10 -0.36
C PRO A 50 -13.21 6.89 -0.41
N LEU A 51 -12.37 6.69 -1.43
CA LEU A 51 -11.17 7.49 -1.66
C LEU A 51 -11.42 8.49 -2.79
N THR A 52 -10.87 9.70 -2.64
CA THR A 52 -11.06 10.77 -3.61
C THR A 52 -9.74 11.15 -4.28
N VAL A 53 -9.78 11.52 -5.55
CA VAL A 53 -8.60 12.03 -6.27
C VAL A 53 -8.08 13.35 -5.69
N HIS A 54 -8.89 14.08 -4.92
CA HIS A 54 -8.47 15.30 -4.25
C HIS A 54 -7.54 15.04 -3.06
N ASP A 55 -7.68 13.89 -2.42
CA ASP A 55 -6.85 13.47 -1.28
C ASP A 55 -5.68 12.56 -1.71
N LEU A 56 -5.55 12.24 -3.01
CA LEU A 56 -4.43 11.48 -3.56
C LEU A 56 -3.13 12.30 -3.44
N ALA A 57 -2.20 11.85 -2.60
CA ALA A 57 -0.92 12.52 -2.37
C ALA A 57 0.08 12.25 -3.49
N GLY A 58 0.14 11.00 -3.94
CA GLY A 58 1.05 10.58 -5.00
C GLY A 58 0.72 9.23 -5.60
N ILE A 59 1.38 8.94 -6.70
CA ILE A 59 1.30 7.70 -7.45
C ILE A 59 2.70 7.11 -7.56
N CYS A 60 2.87 5.85 -7.17
CA CYS A 60 4.08 5.07 -7.37
C CYS A 60 3.81 4.09 -8.52
N ILE A 61 4.55 4.20 -9.63
CA ILE A 61 4.47 3.24 -10.74
C ILE A 61 5.67 2.31 -10.67
N THR A 62 5.41 1.01 -10.56
CA THR A 62 6.45 -0.01 -10.44
C THR A 62 7.25 -0.15 -11.73
N HIS A 63 6.58 -0.18 -12.88
CA HIS A 63 7.20 -0.25 -14.20
C HIS A 63 6.23 0.20 -15.31
N ILE A 64 6.74 0.26 -16.57
CA ILE A 64 6.03 0.89 -17.70
C ILE A 64 4.93 0.04 -18.32
N HIS A 65 4.80 -1.27 -18.03
CA HIS A 65 3.81 -2.11 -18.71
C HIS A 65 2.38 -1.58 -18.53
N GLY A 66 1.53 -1.86 -19.52
CA GLY A 66 0.22 -1.24 -19.64
C GLY A 66 -0.74 -1.58 -18.51
N ASP A 67 -0.71 -2.82 -18.02
CA ASP A 67 -1.51 -3.27 -16.89
C ASP A 67 -1.11 -2.64 -15.53
N HIS A 68 -0.01 -1.83 -15.52
CA HIS A 68 0.44 -1.02 -14.39
C HIS A 68 0.35 0.47 -14.65
N SER A 69 0.22 0.93 -15.90
CA SER A 69 0.37 2.36 -16.24
C SER A 69 -0.75 2.96 -17.11
N TYR A 70 -1.47 2.18 -17.93
CA TYR A 70 -2.38 2.72 -18.95
C TYR A 70 -3.59 3.48 -18.38
N GLY A 71 -3.95 3.29 -17.14
CA GLY A 71 -4.97 4.09 -16.46
C GLY A 71 -4.52 5.50 -16.05
N LEU A 72 -3.19 5.75 -16.04
CA LEU A 72 -2.63 7.00 -15.51
C LEU A 72 -3.15 8.25 -16.23
N PRO A 73 -3.12 8.38 -17.56
CA PRO A 73 -3.63 9.58 -18.25
C PRO A 73 -5.12 9.82 -17.95
N GLY A 74 -5.94 8.78 -17.95
CA GLY A 74 -7.36 8.89 -17.68
C GLY A 74 -7.66 9.32 -16.25
N LEU A 75 -6.91 8.81 -15.27
CA LEU A 75 -7.02 9.22 -13.87
C LEU A 75 -6.64 10.70 -13.69
N LEU A 76 -5.54 11.13 -14.30
CA LEU A 76 -5.08 12.53 -14.22
C LEU A 76 -6.06 13.49 -14.90
N ALA A 77 -6.62 13.11 -16.05
CA ALA A 77 -7.67 13.85 -16.72
C ALA A 77 -8.92 14.01 -15.82
N SER A 78 -9.37 12.92 -15.20
CA SER A 78 -10.51 12.94 -14.28
C SER A 78 -10.25 13.81 -13.05
N ALA A 79 -9.04 13.75 -12.48
CA ALA A 79 -8.64 14.60 -11.36
C ALA A 79 -8.66 16.10 -11.75
N SER A 80 -8.18 16.42 -12.95
CA SER A 80 -8.19 17.76 -13.50
C SER A 80 -9.63 18.28 -13.70
N MET A 81 -10.47 17.49 -14.35
CA MET A 81 -11.87 17.85 -14.64
C MET A 81 -12.73 17.98 -13.38
N THR A 82 -12.41 17.24 -12.33
CA THR A 82 -13.09 17.36 -11.01
C THR A 82 -12.52 18.49 -10.15
N GLY A 83 -11.58 19.29 -10.68
CA GLY A 83 -11.13 20.53 -10.06
C GLY A 83 -9.95 20.39 -9.10
N ARG A 84 -9.16 19.30 -9.16
CA ARG A 84 -7.92 19.21 -8.38
C ARG A 84 -6.97 20.37 -8.75
N LYS A 85 -6.40 21.02 -7.74
CA LYS A 85 -5.38 22.10 -7.90
C LYS A 85 -4.08 21.78 -7.18
N LYS A 86 -4.13 20.87 -6.17
CA LYS A 86 -2.93 20.49 -5.41
C LYS A 86 -1.97 19.71 -6.31
N PRO A 87 -0.67 19.96 -6.24
CA PRO A 87 0.33 19.16 -6.93
C PRO A 87 0.16 17.67 -6.64
N LEU A 88 0.58 16.83 -7.58
CA LEU A 88 0.57 15.37 -7.45
C LEU A 88 2.00 14.86 -7.61
N ILE A 89 2.46 14.07 -6.65
CA ILE A 89 3.75 13.41 -6.72
C ILE A 89 3.61 12.17 -7.61
N LEU A 90 4.51 12.03 -8.58
CA LEU A 90 4.62 10.83 -9.42
C LEU A 90 6.01 10.22 -9.22
N ILE A 91 6.09 9.12 -8.46
CA ILE A 91 7.30 8.32 -8.28
C ILE A 91 7.25 7.22 -9.34
N ALA A 92 8.07 7.32 -10.36
CA ALA A 92 7.99 6.41 -11.51
C ALA A 92 9.32 6.34 -12.26
N PRO A 93 9.57 5.25 -13.01
CA PRO A 93 10.67 5.22 -13.98
C PRO A 93 10.59 6.38 -14.98
N ALA A 94 11.73 6.91 -15.42
CA ALA A 94 11.80 7.99 -16.41
C ALA A 94 11.01 7.68 -17.69
N ALA A 95 10.95 6.40 -18.10
CA ALA A 95 10.16 5.97 -19.25
C ALA A 95 8.66 6.22 -19.09
N VAL A 96 8.11 6.06 -17.87
CA VAL A 96 6.70 6.36 -17.58
C VAL A 96 6.44 7.85 -17.72
N LYS A 97 7.34 8.68 -17.21
CA LYS A 97 7.21 10.17 -17.34
C LYS A 97 7.26 10.58 -18.79
N ALA A 98 8.22 10.08 -19.58
CA ALA A 98 8.35 10.40 -20.99
C ALA A 98 7.11 9.98 -21.80
N TRP A 99 6.57 8.78 -21.53
CA TRP A 99 5.33 8.31 -22.15
C TRP A 99 4.13 9.19 -21.77
N LEU A 100 4.02 9.56 -20.49
CA LEU A 100 2.95 10.43 -20.01
C LEU A 100 3.02 11.82 -20.67
N ASP A 101 4.23 12.40 -20.76
CA ASP A 101 4.42 13.72 -21.40
C ASP A 101 4.04 13.68 -22.88
N ALA A 102 4.44 12.65 -23.61
CA ALA A 102 4.03 12.44 -24.99
C ALA A 102 2.50 12.30 -25.10
N THR A 103 1.87 11.55 -24.19
CA THR A 103 0.41 11.39 -24.13
C THR A 103 -0.28 12.73 -23.90
N VAL A 104 0.16 13.49 -22.89
CA VAL A 104 -0.38 14.84 -22.59
C VAL A 104 -0.26 15.76 -23.80
N LEU A 105 0.90 15.77 -24.46
CA LEU A 105 1.16 16.61 -25.63
C LEU A 105 0.24 16.23 -26.81
N HIS A 106 0.19 14.95 -27.18
CA HIS A 106 -0.51 14.52 -28.40
C HIS A 106 -2.02 14.42 -28.25
N THR A 107 -2.53 14.32 -27.01
CA THR A 107 -3.97 14.34 -26.73
C THR A 107 -4.47 15.71 -26.29
N GLU A 108 -3.60 16.73 -26.25
CA GLU A 108 -3.91 18.07 -25.75
C GLU A 108 -4.54 18.06 -24.34
N LEU A 109 -4.11 17.07 -23.51
CA LEU A 109 -4.63 16.91 -22.15
C LEU A 109 -4.19 18.11 -21.29
N PHE A 110 -5.16 18.91 -20.86
CA PHE A 110 -4.92 20.02 -19.96
C PHE A 110 -5.03 19.56 -18.50
N LEU A 111 -3.92 19.67 -17.76
CA LEU A 111 -3.88 19.40 -16.33
C LEU A 111 -3.96 20.70 -15.53
N THR A 112 -4.86 20.76 -14.56
CA THR A 112 -5.09 21.92 -13.69
C THR A 112 -4.16 21.99 -12.49
N PHE A 113 -3.24 21.02 -12.37
CA PHE A 113 -2.28 20.88 -11.28
C PHE A 113 -0.92 20.40 -11.82
N GLU A 114 0.12 20.65 -11.05
CA GLU A 114 1.49 20.24 -11.35
C GLU A 114 1.68 18.75 -11.04
N ILE A 115 2.47 18.06 -11.87
CA ILE A 115 3.00 16.73 -11.60
C ILE A 115 4.47 16.87 -11.20
N ILE A 116 4.76 16.57 -9.94
CA ILE A 116 6.13 16.53 -9.41
C ILE A 116 6.68 15.13 -9.63
N HIS A 117 7.49 14.96 -10.67
CA HIS A 117 8.10 13.67 -10.98
C HIS A 117 9.35 13.42 -10.14
N ILE A 118 9.41 12.26 -9.52
CA ILE A 118 10.59 11.72 -8.85
C ILE A 118 10.97 10.44 -9.60
N ASP A 119 12.14 10.45 -10.25
CA ASP A 119 12.65 9.25 -10.91
C ASP A 119 12.99 8.21 -9.86
N VAL A 120 12.26 7.09 -9.88
CA VAL A 120 12.42 5.99 -8.95
C VAL A 120 13.83 5.38 -8.98
N ALA A 121 14.57 5.53 -10.09
CA ALA A 121 15.94 5.05 -10.20
C ALA A 121 16.97 5.96 -9.52
N SER A 122 16.61 7.23 -9.21
CA SER A 122 17.56 8.25 -8.74
C SER A 122 18.12 7.98 -7.34
N GLN A 123 17.28 7.50 -6.41
CA GLN A 123 17.68 7.27 -5.01
C GLN A 123 16.79 6.22 -4.35
N LYS A 124 17.28 5.63 -3.24
CA LYS A 124 16.53 4.58 -2.51
C LYS A 124 15.32 5.16 -1.79
N GLN A 125 15.52 6.21 -1.00
CA GLN A 125 14.44 6.92 -0.29
C GLN A 125 13.82 7.93 -1.24
N VAL A 126 12.61 7.65 -1.70
CA VAL A 126 11.93 8.47 -2.73
C VAL A 126 10.90 9.45 -2.16
N TYR A 127 10.47 9.26 -0.91
CA TYR A 127 9.56 10.18 -0.23
C TYR A 127 9.66 10.06 1.29
N GLN A 128 9.59 11.20 2.00
CA GLN A 128 9.47 11.21 3.46
C GLN A 128 8.70 12.46 3.90
N GLN A 129 7.55 12.26 4.53
CA GLN A 129 6.76 13.33 5.14
C GLN A 129 5.72 12.75 6.11
N ASP A 130 5.39 13.49 7.16
CA ASP A 130 4.29 13.19 8.11
C ASP A 130 4.31 11.76 8.69
N GLY A 131 5.52 11.27 9.00
CA GLY A 131 5.73 9.93 9.53
C GLY A 131 5.66 8.81 8.49
N LEU A 132 5.42 9.11 7.21
CA LEU A 132 5.49 8.15 6.11
C LEU A 132 6.84 8.27 5.39
N LEU A 133 7.55 7.16 5.28
CA LEU A 133 8.74 6.97 4.45
C LEU A 133 8.40 5.98 3.34
N ILE A 134 8.77 6.32 2.09
CA ILE A 134 8.69 5.40 0.95
C ILE A 134 10.09 5.18 0.42
N GLU A 135 10.51 3.91 0.38
CA GLU A 135 11.75 3.45 -0.20
C GLU A 135 11.48 2.55 -1.40
N ARG A 136 12.37 2.57 -2.40
CA ARG A 136 12.26 1.72 -3.57
C ARG A 136 13.31 0.59 -3.54
N PHE A 137 12.98 -0.52 -4.17
CA PHE A 137 13.86 -1.68 -4.33
C PHE A 137 13.80 -2.16 -5.78
N PRO A 138 14.94 -2.29 -6.48
CA PRO A 138 14.95 -2.76 -7.86
C PRO A 138 14.59 -4.24 -7.92
N LEU A 139 13.82 -4.62 -8.94
CA LEU A 139 13.31 -5.95 -9.17
C LEU A 139 13.76 -6.50 -10.52
N SER A 140 13.60 -7.79 -10.73
CA SER A 140 13.93 -8.49 -11.98
C SER A 140 12.68 -8.71 -12.82
N HIS A 141 12.59 -7.98 -13.92
CA HIS A 141 11.50 -8.09 -14.90
C HIS A 141 11.98 -7.61 -16.28
N ARG A 142 11.19 -7.86 -17.34
CA ARG A 142 11.51 -7.47 -18.73
C ARG A 142 11.69 -5.97 -18.94
N ALA A 143 10.96 -5.16 -18.17
CA ALA A 143 11.19 -3.72 -18.06
C ALA A 143 11.80 -3.41 -16.68
N PRO A 144 12.55 -2.31 -16.52
CA PRO A 144 12.99 -1.87 -15.20
C PRO A 144 11.80 -1.78 -14.24
N SER A 145 11.80 -2.64 -13.23
CA SER A 145 10.70 -2.79 -12.26
C SER A 145 11.20 -2.52 -10.84
N PHE A 146 10.32 -2.01 -10.00
CA PHE A 146 10.63 -1.64 -8.63
C PHE A 146 9.50 -2.09 -7.68
N GLY A 147 9.91 -2.49 -6.47
CA GLY A 147 9.01 -2.60 -5.33
C GLY A 147 9.11 -1.36 -4.45
N PHE A 148 8.11 -1.13 -3.62
CA PHE A 148 8.04 -0.02 -2.69
C PHE A 148 7.83 -0.52 -1.26
N LYS A 149 8.62 0.04 -0.33
CA LYS A 149 8.43 -0.16 1.10
C LYS A 149 7.82 1.11 1.68
N PHE A 150 6.64 0.96 2.27
CA PHE A 150 5.93 2.01 2.99
C PHE A 150 6.14 1.78 4.48
N SER A 151 6.93 2.64 5.10
CA SER A 151 7.16 2.64 6.54
C SER A 151 6.42 3.81 7.16
N PHE A 152 5.48 3.51 8.04
CA PHE A 152 4.77 4.52 8.80
C PHE A 152 5.16 4.45 10.26
N GLU A 153 5.55 5.58 10.82
CA GLU A 153 5.83 5.73 12.23
C GLU A 153 5.16 6.98 12.76
N ASN A 154 4.44 6.84 13.88
CA ASN A 154 3.80 7.96 14.53
C ASN A 154 3.95 7.84 16.05
N THR A 155 4.69 8.76 16.62
CA THR A 155 4.92 8.84 18.06
C THR A 155 4.01 9.91 18.67
N THR A 156 3.19 9.50 19.64
CA THR A 156 2.27 10.39 20.35
C THR A 156 2.38 10.17 21.86
N TRP A 157 2.17 11.24 22.61
CA TRP A 157 2.00 11.12 24.04
C TRP A 157 0.64 10.51 24.35
N LYS A 158 0.59 9.47 25.18
CA LYS A 158 -0.66 8.90 25.71
C LYS A 158 -0.66 8.99 27.23
N VAL A 159 -1.81 9.28 27.81
CA VAL A 159 -1.97 9.22 29.26
C VAL A 159 -2.15 7.78 29.73
N ASP A 160 -1.61 7.47 30.90
CA ASP A 160 -1.89 6.24 31.63
C ASP A 160 -3.31 6.33 32.23
N SER A 161 -4.28 5.87 31.47
CA SER A 161 -5.68 5.91 31.84
C SER A 161 -5.99 5.09 33.09
N ASP A 162 -5.25 4.03 33.33
CA ASP A 162 -5.48 3.13 34.46
C ASP A 162 -4.89 3.71 35.74
N ALA A 163 -3.70 4.29 35.68
CA ALA A 163 -3.14 5.03 36.80
C ALA A 163 -4.02 6.22 37.21
N LEU A 164 -4.55 6.97 36.23
CA LEU A 164 -5.45 8.09 36.51
C LEU A 164 -6.77 7.62 37.14
N ARG A 165 -7.37 6.55 36.62
CA ARG A 165 -8.58 5.95 37.23
C ARG A 165 -8.33 5.44 38.63
N ALA A 166 -7.18 4.78 38.88
CA ALA A 166 -6.80 4.31 40.21
C ALA A 166 -6.65 5.44 41.23
N ARG A 167 -6.30 6.66 40.77
CA ARG A 167 -6.31 7.89 41.61
C ARG A 167 -7.68 8.60 41.66
N GLY A 168 -8.74 8.00 41.14
CA GLY A 168 -10.09 8.55 41.14
C GLY A 168 -10.31 9.69 40.13
N ILE A 169 -9.42 9.89 39.17
CA ILE A 169 -9.51 10.95 38.17
C ILE A 169 -10.32 10.42 36.96
N ALA A 170 -11.53 10.88 36.83
CA ALA A 170 -12.39 10.52 35.69
C ALA A 170 -11.86 11.11 34.38
N PRO A 171 -12.15 10.44 33.21
CA PRO A 171 -11.86 11.02 31.92
C PRO A 171 -12.46 12.42 31.75
N GLY A 172 -11.63 13.37 31.29
CA GLY A 172 -12.06 14.76 31.14
C GLY A 172 -10.92 15.68 30.70
N PRO A 173 -11.09 17.00 30.77
CA PRO A 173 -10.10 17.99 30.32
C PRO A 173 -8.71 17.80 30.96
N ALA A 174 -8.65 17.36 32.21
CA ALA A 174 -7.40 17.09 32.93
C ALA A 174 -6.52 16.06 32.19
N TRP A 175 -7.13 15.03 31.62
CA TRP A 175 -6.38 14.03 30.83
C TRP A 175 -5.74 14.64 29.59
N GLY A 176 -6.46 15.55 28.91
CA GLY A 176 -5.92 16.28 27.76
C GLY A 176 -4.76 17.19 28.13
N GLU A 177 -4.85 17.91 29.25
CA GLU A 177 -3.76 18.76 29.75
C GLU A 177 -2.51 17.92 30.07
N LEU A 178 -2.66 16.81 30.82
CA LEU A 178 -1.58 15.88 31.12
C LEU A 178 -0.96 15.30 29.84
N GLN A 179 -1.78 14.89 28.87
CA GLN A 179 -1.32 14.39 27.57
C GLN A 179 -0.45 15.42 26.84
N HIS A 180 -0.80 16.71 26.91
CA HIS A 180 -0.06 17.81 26.32
C HIS A 180 1.13 18.30 27.17
N GLY A 181 1.40 17.63 28.30
CA GLY A 181 2.56 17.92 29.15
C GLY A 181 2.35 19.05 30.14
N LYS A 182 1.10 19.36 30.44
CA LYS A 182 0.76 20.36 31.47
C LYS A 182 0.36 19.66 32.75
N ASP A 183 0.95 20.10 33.85
CA ASP A 183 0.57 19.66 35.18
C ASP A 183 -0.83 20.18 35.53
N VAL A 184 -1.62 19.34 36.20
CA VAL A 184 -3.02 19.66 36.55
C VAL A 184 -3.17 19.77 38.07
N ARG A 185 -3.66 20.92 38.53
CA ARG A 185 -4.05 21.11 39.95
C ARG A 185 -5.48 20.67 40.16
N LEU A 186 -5.69 19.76 41.11
CA LEU A 186 -7.02 19.26 41.48
C LEU A 186 -7.68 20.20 42.53
N ASN A 187 -9.00 19.99 42.70
CA ASN A 187 -9.80 20.83 43.65
C ASN A 187 -9.38 20.68 45.12
N ASP A 188 -8.74 19.57 45.50
CA ASP A 188 -8.23 19.31 46.82
C ASP A 188 -6.84 19.95 47.05
N GLY A 189 -6.27 20.67 46.04
CA GLY A 189 -4.99 21.34 46.07
C GLY A 189 -3.83 20.46 45.63
N SER A 190 -3.99 19.17 45.44
CA SER A 190 -2.96 18.28 44.89
C SER A 190 -2.64 18.58 43.42
N VAL A 191 -1.43 18.23 42.99
CA VAL A 191 -0.96 18.45 41.63
C VAL A 191 -0.63 17.10 41.02
N LEU A 192 -1.17 16.86 39.81
CA LEU A 192 -0.79 15.75 38.97
C LEU A 192 0.30 16.21 38.02
N LEU A 193 1.48 15.61 38.11
CA LEU A 193 2.59 15.91 37.21
C LEU A 193 2.42 15.15 35.90
N ALA A 194 2.46 15.85 34.77
CA ALA A 194 2.27 15.24 33.47
C ALA A 194 3.25 14.09 33.17
N GLU A 195 4.50 14.24 33.65
CA GLU A 195 5.55 13.22 33.46
C GLU A 195 5.27 11.90 34.17
N GLU A 196 4.44 11.88 35.22
CA GLU A 196 4.06 10.67 35.96
C GLU A 196 2.92 9.89 35.24
N PHE A 197 2.11 10.58 34.42
CA PHE A 197 0.88 10.02 33.86
C PHE A 197 0.87 9.95 32.35
N ARG A 198 1.96 10.28 31.68
CA ARG A 198 2.05 10.13 30.22
C ARG A 198 3.31 9.37 29.82
N SER A 199 3.17 8.62 28.73
CA SER A 199 4.29 7.94 28.07
C SER A 199 4.25 8.17 26.58
N LEU A 200 5.40 8.09 25.92
CA LEU A 200 5.48 8.05 24.47
C LEU A 200 4.98 6.71 23.98
N HIS A 201 4.07 6.76 23.05
CA HIS A 201 3.56 5.58 22.36
C HIS A 201 3.86 5.72 20.87
N THR A 202 4.68 4.81 20.35
CA THR A 202 5.02 4.75 18.92
C THR A 202 4.21 3.66 18.23
N GLU A 203 3.42 4.07 17.26
CA GLU A 203 2.73 3.16 16.34
C GLU A 203 3.60 3.02 15.10
N ARG A 204 3.92 1.80 14.72
CA ARG A 204 4.69 1.48 13.52
C ARG A 204 3.91 0.51 12.64
N ALA A 205 4.02 0.67 11.33
CA ALA A 205 3.51 -0.27 10.36
C ALA A 205 4.37 -0.24 9.10
N VAL A 206 4.79 -1.39 8.60
CA VAL A 206 5.65 -1.52 7.43
C VAL A 206 5.03 -2.48 6.42
N ALA A 207 4.74 -1.96 5.22
CA ALA A 207 4.23 -2.73 4.11
C ALA A 207 5.22 -2.71 2.94
N VAL A 208 5.60 -3.88 2.45
CA VAL A 208 6.37 -4.04 1.22
C VAL A 208 5.42 -4.42 0.10
N VAL A 209 5.43 -3.64 -0.99
CA VAL A 209 4.61 -3.87 -2.18
C VAL A 209 5.55 -4.12 -3.35
N GLY A 210 5.58 -5.35 -3.85
CA GLY A 210 6.34 -5.73 -5.05
C GLY A 210 5.65 -5.26 -6.33
N GLY A 211 6.45 -4.88 -7.33
CA GLY A 211 6.03 -4.91 -8.73
C GLY A 211 6.25 -6.30 -9.33
N ASP A 212 6.14 -6.42 -10.65
CA ASP A 212 6.43 -7.66 -11.36
C ASP A 212 7.90 -8.06 -11.16
N ASN A 213 8.11 -9.33 -10.82
CA ASN A 213 9.40 -9.79 -10.32
C ASN A 213 9.52 -11.32 -10.38
N ASP A 214 10.46 -11.85 -11.11
CA ASP A 214 10.74 -13.30 -11.17
C ASP A 214 11.67 -13.80 -10.05
N THR A 215 12.24 -12.87 -9.26
CA THR A 215 13.24 -13.14 -8.23
C THR A 215 12.84 -12.51 -6.90
N PRO A 216 11.89 -13.10 -6.12
CA PRO A 216 11.39 -12.52 -4.86
C PRO A 216 12.49 -12.17 -3.85
N ALA A 217 13.63 -12.89 -3.87
CA ALA A 217 14.77 -12.65 -2.99
C ALA A 217 15.40 -11.25 -3.12
N LEU A 218 15.12 -10.50 -4.20
CA LEU A 218 15.54 -9.10 -4.34
C LEU A 218 14.86 -8.18 -3.29
N LEU A 219 13.79 -8.63 -2.67
CA LEU A 219 13.11 -7.92 -1.59
C LEU A 219 13.60 -8.30 -0.18
N THR A 220 14.66 -9.12 -0.04
CA THR A 220 15.17 -9.55 1.27
C THR A 220 15.45 -8.37 2.20
N GLU A 221 16.14 -7.33 1.71
CA GLU A 221 16.42 -6.13 2.52
C GLU A 221 15.14 -5.37 2.89
N ALA A 222 14.18 -5.25 1.97
CA ALA A 222 12.92 -4.59 2.24
C ALA A 222 12.09 -5.31 3.31
N CYS A 223 12.18 -6.64 3.34
CA CYS A 223 11.36 -7.50 4.21
C CYS A 223 11.97 -7.72 5.61
N GLN A 224 13.19 -7.25 5.91
CA GLN A 224 13.84 -7.48 7.21
C GLN A 224 12.99 -7.06 8.42
N ASP A 225 12.14 -6.06 8.25
CA ASP A 225 11.30 -5.49 9.30
C ASP A 225 9.87 -5.26 8.82
N ALA A 226 9.46 -5.94 7.74
CA ALA A 226 8.15 -5.80 7.15
C ALA A 226 7.08 -6.56 7.93
N ASP A 227 5.97 -5.89 8.19
CA ASP A 227 4.80 -6.51 8.79
C ASP A 227 3.94 -7.24 7.74
N VAL A 228 4.01 -6.80 6.47
CA VAL A 228 3.30 -7.42 5.35
C VAL A 228 4.09 -7.32 4.06
N LEU A 229 4.08 -8.41 3.29
CA LEU A 229 4.53 -8.46 1.91
C LEU A 229 3.30 -8.61 1.00
N VAL A 230 3.14 -7.67 0.07
CA VAL A 230 2.24 -7.78 -1.09
C VAL A 230 3.11 -8.12 -2.29
N HIS A 231 2.88 -9.26 -2.94
CA HIS A 231 3.71 -9.71 -4.05
C HIS A 231 2.88 -10.41 -5.11
N GLU A 232 3.35 -10.35 -6.36
CA GLU A 232 2.76 -11.12 -7.43
C GLU A 232 2.83 -12.65 -7.17
N ALA A 233 1.83 -13.35 -7.70
CA ALA A 233 1.77 -14.80 -7.78
C ALA A 233 1.08 -15.17 -9.08
N THR A 234 1.70 -14.77 -10.20
CA THR A 234 1.09 -14.81 -11.52
C THR A 234 0.78 -16.24 -11.97
N TYR A 235 1.61 -17.21 -11.56
CA TYR A 235 1.47 -18.61 -11.93
C TYR A 235 1.64 -19.55 -10.72
N THR A 236 1.03 -20.75 -10.79
CA THR A 236 1.53 -21.89 -10.00
C THR A 236 2.89 -22.32 -10.55
N GLU A 237 3.74 -23.00 -9.75
CA GLU A 237 5.06 -23.41 -10.22
C GLU A 237 4.98 -24.36 -11.43
N ALA A 238 4.00 -25.26 -11.43
CA ALA A 238 3.77 -26.19 -12.55
C ALA A 238 3.41 -25.44 -13.86
N VAL A 239 2.69 -24.34 -13.76
CA VAL A 239 2.36 -23.50 -14.93
C VAL A 239 3.57 -22.67 -15.34
N LEU A 240 4.30 -22.08 -14.40
CA LEU A 240 5.50 -21.30 -14.70
C LEU A 240 6.55 -22.14 -15.44
N GLN A 241 6.77 -23.39 -15.02
CA GLN A 241 7.67 -24.32 -15.71
C GLN A 241 7.26 -24.58 -17.17
N LYS A 242 5.96 -24.62 -17.47
CA LYS A 242 5.46 -24.79 -18.85
C LYS A 242 5.56 -23.50 -19.67
N VAL A 243 5.29 -22.36 -19.06
CA VAL A 243 5.39 -21.04 -19.69
C VAL A 243 6.84 -20.66 -19.98
N GLY A 244 7.75 -21.08 -19.11
CA GLY A 244 9.16 -20.78 -19.17
C GLY A 244 9.51 -19.38 -18.62
N PRO A 245 10.81 -19.01 -18.65
CA PRO A 245 11.31 -17.80 -18.00
C PRO A 245 10.98 -16.50 -18.76
N GLY A 246 10.49 -16.57 -20.00
CA GLY A 246 10.32 -15.41 -20.87
C GLY A 246 9.47 -14.26 -20.30
N PRO A 247 8.35 -14.52 -19.63
CA PRO A 247 7.53 -13.47 -19.01
C PRO A 247 8.17 -12.78 -17.80
N GLN A 248 9.14 -13.42 -17.13
CA GLN A 248 9.80 -12.94 -15.91
C GLN A 248 8.82 -12.60 -14.79
N HIS A 249 8.01 -13.60 -14.40
CA HIS A 249 7.10 -13.54 -13.26
C HIS A 249 7.42 -14.61 -12.23
N SER A 250 6.97 -14.42 -11.01
CA SER A 250 7.06 -15.40 -9.94
C SER A 250 5.91 -16.41 -9.98
N SER A 251 6.20 -17.59 -9.44
CA SER A 251 5.15 -18.54 -9.03
C SER A 251 4.71 -18.30 -7.60
N VAL A 252 3.52 -18.83 -7.30
CA VAL A 252 2.97 -18.92 -5.93
C VAL A 252 3.98 -19.57 -4.99
N GLU A 253 4.58 -20.70 -5.39
CA GLU A 253 5.57 -21.43 -4.59
C GLU A 253 6.78 -20.56 -4.27
N ARG A 254 7.37 -19.88 -5.28
CA ARG A 254 8.57 -19.05 -5.10
C ARG A 254 8.31 -17.90 -4.14
N THR A 255 7.18 -17.21 -4.30
CA THR A 255 6.78 -16.10 -3.44
C THR A 255 6.51 -16.59 -2.00
N ALA A 256 5.79 -17.71 -1.84
CA ALA A 256 5.47 -18.29 -0.54
C ALA A 256 6.73 -18.76 0.22
N ARG A 257 7.68 -19.45 -0.47
CA ARG A 257 8.98 -19.85 0.11
C ARG A 257 9.81 -18.64 0.53
N PHE A 258 9.83 -17.59 -0.30
CA PHE A 258 10.55 -16.37 0.04
C PHE A 258 9.96 -15.70 1.29
N ALA A 259 8.65 -15.51 1.34
CA ALA A 259 7.98 -14.91 2.49
C ALA A 259 8.22 -15.70 3.80
N ALA A 260 8.21 -17.03 3.72
CA ALA A 260 8.55 -17.90 4.85
C ALA A 260 10.01 -17.76 5.27
N GLY A 261 10.95 -17.74 4.33
CA GLY A 261 12.39 -17.63 4.62
C GLY A 261 12.80 -16.23 5.12
N ALA A 262 12.00 -15.20 4.81
CA ALA A 262 12.19 -13.83 5.28
C ALA A 262 11.41 -13.52 6.57
N ASP A 263 10.76 -14.54 7.20
CA ASP A 263 9.97 -14.41 8.42
C ASP A 263 8.89 -13.32 8.38
N VAL A 264 8.34 -13.01 7.18
CA VAL A 264 7.28 -12.01 7.05
C VAL A 264 5.99 -12.58 7.63
N PRO A 265 5.36 -11.92 8.62
CA PRO A 265 4.20 -12.47 9.31
C PRO A 265 2.92 -12.52 8.46
N ASN A 266 2.77 -11.59 7.50
CA ASN A 266 1.58 -11.50 6.65
C ASN A 266 1.98 -11.46 5.17
N LEU A 267 1.38 -12.35 4.35
CA LEU A 267 1.57 -12.42 2.91
C LEU A 267 0.24 -12.18 2.20
N VAL A 268 0.23 -11.19 1.29
CA VAL A 268 -0.90 -10.95 0.39
C VAL A 268 -0.45 -11.23 -1.03
N LEU A 269 -0.99 -12.27 -1.64
CA LEU A 269 -0.76 -12.59 -3.04
C LEU A 269 -1.72 -11.83 -3.94
N THR A 270 -1.22 -11.33 -5.07
CA THR A 270 -1.95 -10.55 -6.07
C THR A 270 -1.44 -10.83 -7.47
N HIS A 271 -1.89 -10.08 -8.48
CA HIS A 271 -1.42 -10.17 -9.85
C HIS A 271 -1.56 -11.57 -10.42
N PHE A 272 -2.78 -12.14 -10.30
CA PHE A 272 -3.06 -13.49 -10.75
C PHE A 272 -3.33 -13.54 -12.25
N SER A 273 -2.79 -14.54 -12.94
CA SER A 273 -3.15 -14.83 -14.33
C SER A 273 -4.67 -15.08 -14.44
N ALA A 274 -5.29 -14.58 -15.51
CA ALA A 274 -6.70 -14.76 -15.79
C ALA A 274 -7.16 -16.25 -15.78
N ARG A 275 -6.24 -17.18 -15.95
CA ARG A 275 -6.52 -18.64 -15.87
C ARG A 275 -7.01 -19.10 -14.51
N TYR A 276 -6.72 -18.36 -13.44
CA TYR A 276 -7.14 -18.65 -12.07
C TYR A 276 -8.42 -17.90 -11.66
N ASP A 277 -9.11 -17.22 -12.60
CA ASP A 277 -10.31 -16.45 -12.28
C ASP A 277 -11.57 -17.32 -12.06
N SER A 278 -11.39 -18.43 -11.35
CA SER A 278 -12.46 -19.30 -10.86
C SER A 278 -12.23 -19.66 -9.39
N ALA A 279 -13.25 -20.21 -8.74
CA ALA A 279 -13.12 -20.67 -7.35
C ALA A 279 -12.09 -21.81 -7.24
N GLU A 280 -12.10 -22.73 -8.21
CA GLU A 280 -11.19 -23.87 -8.29
C GLU A 280 -9.75 -23.41 -8.54
N GLY A 281 -9.54 -22.48 -9.48
CA GLY A 281 -8.23 -21.92 -9.76
C GLY A 281 -7.64 -21.17 -8.57
N MET A 282 -8.45 -20.40 -7.85
CA MET A 282 -7.99 -19.72 -6.63
C MET A 282 -7.72 -20.69 -5.48
N ALA A 283 -8.47 -21.80 -5.38
CA ALA A 283 -8.19 -22.86 -4.42
C ALA A 283 -6.86 -23.58 -4.71
N GLU A 284 -6.51 -23.79 -5.99
CA GLU A 284 -5.21 -24.32 -6.41
C GLU A 284 -4.07 -23.39 -5.95
N VAL A 285 -4.19 -22.08 -6.21
CA VAL A 285 -3.23 -21.05 -5.78
C VAL A 285 -3.06 -21.08 -4.25
N GLU A 286 -4.16 -21.09 -3.50
CA GLU A 286 -4.11 -21.12 -2.03
C GLU A 286 -3.44 -22.40 -1.51
N ALA A 287 -3.80 -23.55 -2.05
CA ALA A 287 -3.24 -24.84 -1.66
C ALA A 287 -1.73 -24.92 -1.92
N GLU A 288 -1.23 -24.34 -3.04
CA GLU A 288 0.20 -24.26 -3.31
C GLU A 288 0.91 -23.34 -2.33
N ALA A 289 0.37 -22.13 -2.08
CA ALA A 289 0.98 -21.19 -1.13
C ALA A 289 1.08 -21.78 0.28
N ARG A 290 0.02 -22.44 0.77
CA ARG A 290 -0.04 -23.05 2.11
C ARG A 290 0.96 -24.20 2.32
N LYS A 291 1.45 -24.83 1.26
CA LYS A 291 2.52 -25.85 1.38
C LYS A 291 3.85 -25.23 1.82
N HIS A 292 4.05 -23.95 1.57
CA HIS A 292 5.36 -23.30 1.71
C HIS A 292 5.35 -22.11 2.67
N TYR A 293 4.16 -21.62 3.06
CA TYR A 293 4.02 -20.46 3.94
C TYR A 293 2.99 -20.74 5.04
N GLY A 294 3.47 -20.73 6.29
CA GLY A 294 2.66 -21.00 7.49
C GLY A 294 2.09 -19.75 8.17
N GLY A 295 2.48 -18.56 7.72
CA GLY A 295 2.01 -17.29 8.28
C GLY A 295 0.59 -16.92 7.84
N ASN A 296 0.22 -15.67 8.07
CA ASN A 296 -1.10 -15.15 7.75
C ASN A 296 -1.18 -14.86 6.23
N LEU A 297 -1.89 -15.71 5.48
CA LEU A 297 -1.98 -15.68 4.02
C LEU A 297 -3.31 -15.13 3.54
N PHE A 298 -3.24 -14.19 2.60
CA PHE A 298 -4.39 -13.64 1.88
C PHE A 298 -4.18 -13.72 0.37
N LEU A 299 -5.23 -14.03 -0.37
CA LEU A 299 -5.31 -13.92 -1.81
C LEU A 299 -6.20 -12.72 -2.13
N ALA A 300 -5.60 -11.65 -2.62
CA ALA A 300 -6.31 -10.40 -2.86
C ALA A 300 -7.39 -10.54 -3.92
N ARG A 301 -8.50 -9.83 -3.72
CA ARG A 301 -9.57 -9.61 -4.70
C ARG A 301 -9.78 -8.12 -4.86
N ASP A 302 -10.33 -7.72 -5.98
CA ASP A 302 -10.73 -6.34 -6.18
C ASP A 302 -11.66 -5.88 -5.06
N PHE A 303 -11.37 -4.69 -4.51
CA PHE A 303 -12.03 -4.06 -3.37
C PHE A 303 -11.78 -4.72 -2.01
N ASP A 304 -10.94 -5.75 -1.93
CA ASP A 304 -10.45 -6.20 -0.63
C ASP A 304 -9.67 -5.06 0.05
N SER A 305 -9.99 -4.82 1.30
CA SER A 305 -9.30 -3.85 2.15
C SER A 305 -8.73 -4.56 3.36
N TYR A 306 -7.51 -4.21 3.70
CA TYR A 306 -6.80 -4.75 4.86
C TYR A 306 -6.30 -3.61 5.73
N GLU A 307 -6.33 -3.81 7.04
CA GLU A 307 -5.76 -2.88 8.01
C GLU A 307 -4.59 -3.57 8.72
N LEU A 308 -3.44 -2.92 8.64
CA LEU A 308 -2.23 -3.32 9.36
C LEU A 308 -2.12 -2.50 10.63
N ASN A 309 -2.17 -3.18 11.76
CA ASN A 309 -2.08 -2.58 13.08
C ASN A 309 -1.23 -3.47 13.97
N ASP A 310 -0.14 -2.91 14.50
CA ASP A 310 0.74 -3.59 15.45
C ASP A 310 1.17 -5.00 14.95
N GLY A 311 1.71 -5.04 13.72
CA GLY A 311 2.18 -6.28 13.08
C GLY A 311 1.09 -7.23 12.59
N THR A 312 -0.18 -6.98 12.92
CA THR A 312 -1.31 -7.83 12.54
C THR A 312 -2.07 -7.25 11.35
N LEU A 313 -2.20 -8.04 10.28
CA LEU A 313 -3.02 -7.71 9.13
C LEU A 313 -4.40 -8.33 9.26
N SER A 314 -5.43 -7.51 9.20
CA SER A 314 -6.83 -7.94 9.28
C SER A 314 -7.60 -7.49 8.04
N LYS A 315 -8.40 -8.41 7.48
CA LYS A 315 -9.29 -8.08 6.36
C LYS A 315 -10.49 -7.29 6.88
N LEU A 316 -10.74 -6.16 6.26
CA LEU A 316 -11.89 -5.31 6.57
C LEU A 316 -13.13 -5.73 5.76
N PRO A 317 -14.34 -5.37 6.22
CA PRO A 317 -15.52 -5.45 5.37
C PRO A 317 -15.29 -4.67 4.06
N PRO A 318 -15.92 -5.09 2.95
CA PRO A 318 -15.80 -4.37 1.69
C PRO A 318 -16.13 -2.89 1.88
N PRO A 319 -15.33 -1.96 1.31
CA PRO A 319 -15.60 -0.55 1.44
C PRO A 319 -16.96 -0.23 0.81
N SER A 320 -17.92 0.20 1.63
CA SER A 320 -19.19 0.72 1.14
C SER A 320 -19.02 2.20 0.82
N ARG A 321 -19.32 2.60 -0.42
CA ARG A 321 -19.54 4.01 -0.71
C ARG A 321 -20.75 4.47 0.12
N VAL A 322 -20.53 5.40 1.05
CA VAL A 322 -21.65 6.12 1.66
C VAL A 322 -22.34 6.85 0.52
N LYS A 323 -23.60 6.52 0.28
CA LYS A 323 -24.45 7.17 -0.73
C LYS A 323 -24.61 8.64 -0.43
#